data_b6f9dfe1103f1df45d2873e7b91d5606
#
_entry.id   b6f9dfe1103f1df45d2873e7b91d5606
#
_cell.length_a   1.000
_cell.length_b   1.000
_cell.length_c   1.000
_cell.angle_alpha   90.00
_cell.angle_beta   90.00
_cell.angle_gamma   90.00
#
_symmetry.space_group_name_H-M   'P 1'
#
loop_
_entity.id
_entity.type
_entity.pdbx_description
1 polymer ?
#
loop_
_entity_poly.entity_id
_entity_poly.type
_entity_poly.pdbx_seq_one_letter_code
_entity_poly.pdbx_strand_id
1 'polypeptide(L)'
;MTSLFSKISTAVILAAGMGIRLRDVTGFLPKGLLEIEGKSLIHRSLENLKNEGIDRAVIVTGFQELLYHAHLKQQADIPELEFVHSRQFEESGSMHSLFVAKNFLQEDFLLLESDLLYESRALPSVINFEGPDVVLASGETGSGDEVYIYGEKSEKLPGTINSGSIVRGEIAAISKKTFPDLSVKGELVGISKISLKLLNLMCDYHEAHLEFPCSRHYEECISDICSKTEIPFLRVRDLVWTEIDDQSHYDRALKEILPRLI
;
A
#
# COMPACT_ATOMS: atom_id res chain seq x y z
N MET A 1 9.12 -5.00 -28.27
CA MET A 1 7.70 -4.67 -28.14
C MET A 1 7.61 -3.55 -27.13
N THR A 2 7.27 -2.34 -27.56
CA THR A 2 7.03 -1.20 -26.67
C THR A 2 5.79 -1.50 -25.85
N SER A 3 5.92 -1.49 -24.52
CA SER A 3 4.80 -1.63 -23.60
C SER A 3 3.70 -0.63 -23.98
N LEU A 4 2.48 -1.13 -24.17
CA LEU A 4 1.28 -0.32 -24.45
C LEU A 4 0.82 0.50 -23.22
N PHE A 5 1.44 0.27 -22.05
CA PHE A 5 1.12 0.97 -20.82
C PHE A 5 2.13 2.11 -20.59
N SER A 6 1.63 3.28 -20.22
CA SER A 6 2.46 4.43 -19.84
C SER A 6 3.35 4.04 -18.65
N LYS A 7 4.59 4.49 -18.69
CA LYS A 7 5.50 4.35 -17.54
C LYS A 7 4.89 5.10 -16.36
N ILE A 8 4.65 4.41 -15.24
CA ILE A 8 4.23 5.06 -13.99
C ILE A 8 5.37 5.93 -13.48
N SER A 9 5.08 7.18 -13.17
CA SER A 9 6.06 8.11 -12.62
C SER A 9 5.64 8.71 -11.28
N THR A 10 4.40 8.45 -10.85
CA THR A 10 3.81 8.99 -9.63
C THR A 10 3.49 7.88 -8.61
N ALA A 11 3.72 8.17 -7.33
CA ALA A 11 3.23 7.35 -6.21
C ALA A 11 2.36 8.18 -5.26
N VAL A 12 1.43 7.52 -4.57
CA VAL A 12 0.65 8.06 -3.45
C VAL A 12 1.01 7.28 -2.21
N ILE A 13 1.35 7.97 -1.12
CA ILE A 13 1.63 7.33 0.18
C ILE A 13 0.57 7.80 1.18
N LEU A 14 -0.19 6.86 1.74
CA LEU A 14 -1.21 7.13 2.74
C LEU A 14 -0.58 7.21 4.13
N ALA A 15 -0.44 8.40 4.67
CA ALA A 15 0.28 8.70 5.90
C ALA A 15 -0.52 9.56 6.90
N ALA A 16 -1.87 9.56 6.78
CA ALA A 16 -2.72 10.41 7.60
C ALA A 16 -3.06 9.82 8.99
N GLY A 17 -2.87 8.51 9.18
CA GLY A 17 -3.30 7.76 10.35
C GLY A 17 -2.60 8.15 11.65
N MET A 18 -3.32 8.02 12.78
CA MET A 18 -2.83 8.39 14.12
C MET A 18 -1.93 7.34 14.78
N GLY A 19 -1.88 6.10 14.28
CA GLY A 19 -1.03 5.04 14.83
C GLY A 19 -1.24 4.73 16.31
N ILE A 20 -2.48 4.75 16.80
CA ILE A 20 -2.82 4.69 18.25
C ILE A 20 -2.22 3.46 18.93
N ARG A 21 -2.21 2.29 18.27
CA ARG A 21 -1.70 1.03 18.82
C ARG A 21 -0.17 1.04 19.03
N LEU A 22 0.55 1.91 18.32
CA LEU A 22 2.00 1.99 18.36
C LEU A 22 2.53 3.11 19.30
N ARG A 23 1.66 3.80 20.02
CA ARG A 23 2.04 4.95 20.86
C ARG A 23 3.06 4.62 21.95
N ASP A 24 3.05 3.40 22.47
CA ASP A 24 4.03 2.95 23.47
C ASP A 24 5.46 2.86 22.86
N VAL A 25 5.56 2.67 21.55
CA VAL A 25 6.85 2.62 20.80
C VAL A 25 7.24 3.99 20.28
N THR A 26 6.29 4.70 19.66
CA THR A 26 6.55 5.93 18.93
C THR A 26 6.29 7.20 19.74
N GLY A 27 5.59 7.08 20.90
CA GLY A 27 5.04 8.24 21.58
C GLY A 27 3.98 8.92 20.71
N PHE A 28 4.26 10.16 20.28
CA PHE A 28 3.40 10.93 19.39
C PHE A 28 3.94 10.99 17.94
N LEU A 29 4.91 10.14 17.59
CA LEU A 29 5.46 10.10 16.23
C LEU A 29 4.49 9.35 15.30
N PRO A 30 4.19 9.87 14.09
CA PRO A 30 3.46 9.12 13.07
C PRO A 30 4.18 7.82 12.68
N LYS A 31 3.44 6.75 12.39
CA LYS A 31 3.99 5.44 12.04
C LYS A 31 5.04 5.49 10.92
N GLY A 32 4.75 6.22 9.84
CA GLY A 32 5.68 6.35 8.71
C GLY A 32 7.02 6.98 9.06
N LEU A 33 7.10 7.71 10.19
CA LEU A 33 8.36 8.29 10.70
C LEU A 33 9.08 7.40 11.72
N LEU A 34 8.52 6.22 12.04
CA LEU A 34 9.21 5.22 12.86
C LEU A 34 10.51 4.81 12.18
N GLU A 35 11.61 4.88 12.93
CA GLU A 35 12.92 4.54 12.42
C GLU A 35 13.30 3.08 12.72
N ILE A 36 13.87 2.44 11.70
CA ILE A 36 14.53 1.14 11.81
C ILE A 36 15.97 1.34 11.31
N GLU A 37 16.95 1.09 12.17
CA GLU A 37 18.38 1.35 11.89
C GLU A 37 18.64 2.77 11.37
N GLY A 38 18.03 3.77 12.01
CA GLY A 38 18.29 5.19 11.72
C GLY A 38 17.62 5.70 10.43
N LYS A 39 16.73 4.93 9.81
CA LYS A 39 15.99 5.34 8.61
C LYS A 39 14.49 5.10 8.79
N SER A 40 13.67 6.13 8.58
CA SER A 40 12.22 6.02 8.74
C SER A 40 11.59 5.15 7.65
N LEU A 41 10.44 4.54 7.95
CA LEU A 41 9.71 3.67 7.03
C LEU A 41 9.36 4.40 5.73
N ILE A 42 8.82 5.61 5.85
CA ILE A 42 8.48 6.41 4.67
C ILE A 42 9.70 6.81 3.84
N HIS A 43 10.84 7.10 4.49
CA HIS A 43 12.07 7.43 3.77
C HIS A 43 12.58 6.21 2.98
N ARG A 44 12.55 5.00 3.57
CA ARG A 44 12.88 3.75 2.85
C ARG A 44 11.99 3.55 1.63
N SER A 45 10.68 3.77 1.78
CA SER A 45 9.74 3.66 0.67
C SER A 45 10.01 4.69 -0.43
N LEU A 46 10.33 5.93 -0.07
CA LEU A 46 10.66 6.99 -1.04
C LEU A 46 11.97 6.71 -1.79
N GLU A 47 13.02 6.20 -1.13
CA GLU A 47 14.24 5.77 -1.80
C GLU A 47 13.97 4.61 -2.77
N ASN A 48 13.22 3.61 -2.34
CA ASN A 48 12.85 2.48 -3.19
C ASN A 48 12.06 2.95 -4.43
N LEU A 49 11.11 3.86 -4.25
CA LEU A 49 10.35 4.48 -5.34
C LEU A 49 11.27 5.23 -6.31
N LYS A 50 12.21 6.02 -5.80
CA LYS A 50 13.18 6.76 -6.63
C LYS A 50 14.08 5.82 -7.43
N ASN A 51 14.54 4.74 -6.82
CA ASN A 51 15.35 3.70 -7.49
C ASN A 51 14.61 3.02 -8.63
N GLU A 52 13.29 2.88 -8.53
CA GLU A 52 12.41 2.33 -9.58
C GLU A 52 11.99 3.38 -10.63
N GLY A 53 12.48 4.60 -10.53
CA GLY A 53 12.22 5.68 -11.49
C GLY A 53 10.89 6.37 -11.31
N ILE A 54 10.34 6.36 -10.09
CA ILE A 54 9.22 7.20 -9.69
C ILE A 54 9.77 8.59 -9.37
N ASP A 55 9.27 9.60 -10.07
CA ASP A 55 9.80 10.95 -9.98
C ASP A 55 9.00 11.86 -9.05
N ARG A 56 7.74 11.51 -8.75
CA ARG A 56 6.84 12.29 -7.91
C ARG A 56 6.14 11.41 -6.87
N ALA A 57 6.03 11.89 -5.62
CA ALA A 57 5.27 11.24 -4.56
C ALA A 57 4.29 12.22 -3.91
N VAL A 58 3.00 11.88 -3.93
CA VAL A 58 1.93 12.57 -3.20
C VAL A 58 1.79 11.92 -1.85
N ILE A 59 2.10 12.64 -0.78
CA ILE A 59 2.01 12.15 0.60
C ILE A 59 0.75 12.70 1.23
N VAL A 60 -0.21 11.82 1.52
CA VAL A 60 -1.45 12.21 2.20
C VAL A 60 -1.21 12.18 3.69
N THR A 61 -1.15 13.35 4.30
CA THR A 61 -0.90 13.56 5.73
C THR A 61 -2.17 13.90 6.50
N GLY A 62 -2.10 13.79 7.82
CA GLY A 62 -3.15 14.18 8.76
C GLY A 62 -2.54 14.39 10.14
N PHE A 63 -2.43 13.32 10.93
CA PHE A 63 -1.80 13.36 12.24
C PHE A 63 -0.34 13.81 12.13
N GLN A 64 0.02 14.86 12.89
CA GLN A 64 1.38 15.37 13.00
C GLN A 64 2.04 15.71 11.63
N GLU A 65 1.29 16.25 10.70
CA GLU A 65 1.75 16.64 9.35
C GLU A 65 3.10 17.36 9.33
N LEU A 66 3.29 18.33 10.23
CA LEU A 66 4.51 19.14 10.30
C LEU A 66 5.76 18.31 10.55
N LEU A 67 5.65 17.15 11.21
CA LEU A 67 6.79 16.26 11.41
C LEU A 67 7.22 15.60 10.11
N TYR A 68 6.27 15.21 9.24
CA TYR A 68 6.60 14.72 7.90
C TYR A 68 7.33 15.78 7.06
N HIS A 69 6.83 17.01 7.05
CA HIS A 69 7.49 18.11 6.35
C HIS A 69 8.91 18.36 6.85
N ALA A 70 9.10 18.42 8.17
CA ALA A 70 10.41 18.67 8.78
C ALA A 70 11.41 17.54 8.49
N HIS A 71 10.94 16.28 8.59
CA HIS A 71 11.78 15.09 8.41
C HIS A 71 12.19 14.92 6.93
N LEU A 72 11.22 15.00 6.01
CA LEU A 72 11.45 14.71 4.60
C LEU A 72 12.13 15.85 3.83
N LYS A 73 12.01 17.10 4.27
CA LYS A 73 12.71 18.23 3.67
C LYS A 73 14.24 18.09 3.65
N GLN A 74 14.79 17.30 4.56
CA GLN A 74 16.23 17.11 4.73
C GLN A 74 16.75 15.89 3.97
N GLN A 75 15.87 15.11 3.34
CA GLN A 75 16.26 13.89 2.65
C GLN A 75 16.67 14.19 1.19
N ALA A 76 17.73 13.52 0.75
CA ALA A 76 18.18 13.52 -0.63
C ALA A 76 17.76 12.19 -1.31
N ASP A 77 17.89 12.14 -2.64
CA ASP A 77 17.67 10.94 -3.45
C ASP A 77 16.26 10.30 -3.30
N ILE A 78 15.25 11.18 -3.12
CA ILE A 78 13.83 10.83 -3.07
C ILE A 78 13.08 11.51 -4.23
N PRO A 79 11.85 11.06 -4.57
CA PRO A 79 10.99 11.75 -5.54
C PRO A 79 10.68 13.18 -5.13
N GLU A 80 10.22 14.00 -6.09
CA GLU A 80 9.60 15.29 -5.75
C GLU A 80 8.36 15.06 -4.89
N LEU A 81 8.27 15.77 -3.76
CA LEU A 81 7.20 15.56 -2.79
C LEU A 81 6.10 16.61 -2.92
N GLU A 82 4.86 16.13 -2.93
CA GLU A 82 3.67 16.95 -2.78
C GLU A 82 2.87 16.47 -1.57
N PHE A 83 2.52 17.38 -0.65
CA PHE A 83 1.77 17.03 0.56
C PHE A 83 0.32 17.44 0.41
N VAL A 84 -0.57 16.52 0.81
CA VAL A 84 -2.02 16.71 0.79
C VAL A 84 -2.57 16.43 2.19
N HIS A 85 -3.20 17.41 2.81
CA HIS A 85 -3.73 17.26 4.16
C HIS A 85 -5.16 16.71 4.16
N SER A 86 -5.36 15.53 4.76
CA SER A 86 -6.68 14.95 5.02
C SER A 86 -7.25 15.53 6.32
N ARG A 87 -8.11 16.55 6.21
CA ARG A 87 -8.64 17.27 7.39
C ARG A 87 -9.47 16.39 8.33
N GLN A 88 -10.13 15.38 7.78
CA GLN A 88 -10.99 14.45 8.52
C GLN A 88 -10.24 13.17 8.97
N PHE A 89 -8.91 13.21 9.11
CA PHE A 89 -8.11 12.03 9.42
C PHE A 89 -8.51 11.32 10.72
N GLU A 90 -9.05 12.03 11.69
CA GLU A 90 -9.51 11.45 12.97
C GLU A 90 -10.81 10.65 12.84
N GLU A 91 -11.65 11.01 11.87
CA GLU A 91 -13.00 10.47 11.66
C GLU A 91 -13.12 9.65 10.38
N SER A 92 -11.99 9.40 9.68
CA SER A 92 -12.00 8.71 8.38
C SER A 92 -10.92 7.65 8.27
N GLY A 93 -11.16 6.68 7.36
CA GLY A 93 -10.21 5.65 6.98
C GLY A 93 -9.33 6.04 5.79
N SER A 94 -8.49 5.09 5.36
CA SER A 94 -7.53 5.29 4.27
C SER A 94 -8.19 5.56 2.91
N MET A 95 -9.45 5.13 2.69
CA MET A 95 -10.19 5.47 1.47
C MET A 95 -10.44 6.97 1.37
N HIS A 96 -10.78 7.66 2.46
CA HIS A 96 -10.95 9.11 2.44
C HIS A 96 -9.62 9.83 2.19
N SER A 97 -8.53 9.34 2.72
CA SER A 97 -7.19 9.85 2.41
C SER A 97 -6.87 9.74 0.92
N LEU A 98 -7.18 8.60 0.29
CA LEU A 98 -7.04 8.44 -1.17
C LEU A 98 -7.98 9.38 -1.95
N PHE A 99 -9.21 9.55 -1.49
CA PHE A 99 -10.20 10.44 -2.10
C PHE A 99 -9.71 11.91 -2.14
N VAL A 100 -9.12 12.42 -1.06
CA VAL A 100 -8.58 13.81 -1.05
C VAL A 100 -7.36 13.97 -1.96
N ALA A 101 -6.61 12.90 -2.23
CA ALA A 101 -5.50 12.92 -3.18
C ALA A 101 -5.94 12.98 -4.65
N LYS A 102 -7.20 12.64 -4.99
CA LYS A 102 -7.71 12.54 -6.37
C LYS A 102 -7.36 13.75 -7.23
N ASN A 103 -7.52 14.96 -6.71
CA ASN A 103 -7.31 16.19 -7.47
C ASN A 103 -5.83 16.50 -7.78
N PHE A 104 -4.91 15.77 -7.19
CA PHE A 104 -3.47 15.88 -7.37
C PHE A 104 -2.93 14.83 -8.35
N LEU A 105 -3.78 13.94 -8.87
CA LEU A 105 -3.39 12.82 -9.71
C LEU A 105 -3.91 13.01 -11.14
N GLN A 106 -3.00 12.90 -12.11
CA GLN A 106 -3.28 13.09 -13.53
C GLN A 106 -2.90 11.87 -14.39
N GLU A 107 -2.31 10.84 -13.77
CA GLU A 107 -1.86 9.60 -14.40
C GLU A 107 -2.06 8.41 -13.45
N ASP A 108 -1.94 7.19 -13.98
CA ASP A 108 -1.91 5.97 -13.17
C ASP A 108 -0.73 6.01 -12.21
N PHE A 109 -0.89 5.46 -11.01
CA PHE A 109 0.07 5.64 -9.93
C PHE A 109 0.27 4.37 -9.09
N LEU A 110 1.33 4.37 -8.30
CA LEU A 110 1.51 3.39 -7.22
C LEU A 110 0.86 3.92 -5.94
N LEU A 111 0.06 3.10 -5.28
CA LEU A 111 -0.50 3.35 -3.96
C LEU A 111 0.30 2.56 -2.93
N LEU A 112 0.76 3.23 -1.86
CA LEU A 112 1.49 2.61 -0.74
C LEU A 112 0.90 3.05 0.60
N GLU A 113 0.94 2.15 1.57
CA GLU A 113 0.79 2.49 2.98
C GLU A 113 2.13 2.99 3.53
N SER A 114 2.10 3.85 4.56
CA SER A 114 3.30 4.54 5.06
C SER A 114 4.12 3.76 6.08
N ASP A 115 3.57 2.67 6.62
CA ASP A 115 4.08 1.88 7.73
C ASP A 115 4.68 0.52 7.31
N LEU A 116 5.03 0.40 6.04
CA LEU A 116 5.58 -0.81 5.46
C LEU A 116 7.10 -0.88 5.57
N LEU A 117 7.60 -2.06 5.90
CA LEU A 117 8.97 -2.49 5.69
C LEU A 117 8.97 -3.66 4.72
N TYR A 118 9.61 -3.54 3.55
CA TYR A 118 9.54 -4.51 2.48
C TYR A 118 10.82 -4.61 1.66
N GLU A 119 11.05 -5.75 1.06
CA GLU A 119 12.18 -6.02 0.17
C GLU A 119 12.06 -5.35 -1.21
N SER A 120 13.18 -5.16 -1.89
CA SER A 120 13.28 -4.45 -3.17
C SER A 120 12.44 -5.06 -4.30
N ARG A 121 12.08 -6.36 -4.26
CA ARG A 121 11.23 -7.02 -5.27
C ARG A 121 9.78 -6.53 -5.28
N ALA A 122 9.29 -5.92 -4.20
CA ALA A 122 7.88 -5.54 -4.08
C ALA A 122 7.45 -4.55 -5.17
N LEU A 123 8.17 -3.45 -5.36
CA LEU A 123 7.83 -2.42 -6.34
C LEU A 123 7.94 -2.91 -7.79
N PRO A 124 9.05 -3.53 -8.24
CA PRO A 124 9.16 -4.07 -9.59
C PRO A 124 8.07 -5.09 -9.92
N SER A 125 7.62 -5.90 -8.95
CA SER A 125 6.55 -6.87 -9.17
C SER A 125 5.24 -6.21 -9.59
N VAL A 126 4.92 -5.05 -9.02
CA VAL A 126 3.72 -4.27 -9.32
C VAL A 126 3.90 -3.42 -10.58
N ILE A 127 5.05 -2.75 -10.71
CA ILE A 127 5.37 -1.87 -11.85
C ILE A 127 5.35 -2.66 -13.16
N ASN A 128 5.98 -3.84 -13.18
CA ASN A 128 6.10 -4.67 -14.38
C ASN A 128 4.86 -5.55 -14.66
N PHE A 129 3.83 -5.48 -13.84
CA PHE A 129 2.59 -6.21 -14.09
C PHE A 129 1.92 -5.72 -15.38
N GLU A 130 1.53 -6.65 -16.25
CA GLU A 130 0.82 -6.36 -17.50
C GLU A 130 -0.66 -6.05 -17.22
N GLY A 131 -0.96 -4.77 -17.06
CA GLY A 131 -2.30 -4.26 -16.78
C GLY A 131 -2.24 -2.91 -16.09
N PRO A 132 -3.34 -2.15 -16.12
CA PRO A 132 -3.39 -0.82 -15.50
C PRO A 132 -3.52 -0.91 -13.98
N ASP A 133 -4.09 -1.98 -13.47
CA ASP A 133 -4.41 -2.17 -12.05
C ASP A 133 -3.85 -3.49 -11.53
N VAL A 134 -3.32 -3.50 -10.33
CA VAL A 134 -2.98 -4.72 -9.59
C VAL A 134 -2.76 -4.45 -8.11
N VAL A 135 -3.22 -5.35 -7.27
CA VAL A 135 -2.97 -5.36 -5.82
C VAL A 135 -1.90 -6.40 -5.50
N LEU A 136 -0.84 -6.00 -4.79
CA LEU A 136 0.22 -6.91 -4.37
C LEU A 136 -0.25 -7.75 -3.18
N ALA A 137 -0.05 -9.06 -3.30
CA ALA A 137 -0.27 -10.03 -2.24
C ALA A 137 1.01 -10.79 -1.93
N SER A 138 1.12 -11.27 -0.70
CA SER A 138 2.15 -12.22 -0.25
C SER A 138 1.57 -13.59 0.09
N GLY A 139 2.42 -14.53 0.52
CA GLY A 139 1.98 -15.65 1.34
C GLY A 139 1.57 -15.17 2.73
N GLU A 140 0.94 -16.04 3.51
CA GLU A 140 0.56 -15.75 4.89
C GLU A 140 1.80 -15.47 5.75
N THR A 141 1.78 -14.36 6.48
CA THR A 141 2.91 -13.93 7.31
C THR A 141 2.81 -14.43 8.76
N GLY A 142 1.61 -14.71 9.25
CA GLY A 142 1.36 -15.06 10.64
C GLY A 142 1.55 -13.88 11.60
N SER A 143 1.31 -12.64 11.12
CA SER A 143 1.46 -11.42 11.92
C SER A 143 0.40 -11.28 13.01
N GLY A 144 -0.79 -11.86 12.79
CA GLY A 144 -1.94 -11.78 13.68
C GLY A 144 -2.92 -10.64 13.37
N ASP A 145 -2.63 -9.85 12.33
CA ASP A 145 -3.50 -8.75 11.86
C ASP A 145 -3.71 -8.78 10.33
N GLU A 146 -3.62 -9.98 9.74
CA GLU A 146 -3.65 -10.18 8.30
C GLU A 146 -4.94 -9.70 7.65
N VAL A 147 -4.81 -8.98 6.54
CA VAL A 147 -5.89 -8.69 5.61
C VAL A 147 -5.78 -9.63 4.42
N TYR A 148 -6.76 -10.51 4.26
CA TYR A 148 -6.71 -11.55 3.23
C TYR A 148 -7.38 -11.11 1.93
N ILE A 149 -6.74 -11.47 0.82
CA ILE A 149 -7.33 -11.39 -0.53
C ILE A 149 -8.01 -12.72 -0.83
N TYR A 150 -9.27 -12.66 -1.20
CA TYR A 150 -10.11 -13.78 -1.60
C TYR A 150 -10.39 -13.74 -3.09
N GLY A 151 -10.48 -14.91 -3.71
CA GLY A 151 -10.79 -15.06 -5.13
C GLY A 151 -11.18 -16.48 -5.48
N GLU A 152 -11.84 -16.65 -6.64
CA GLU A 152 -12.29 -17.97 -7.10
C GLU A 152 -11.18 -18.68 -7.90
N LYS A 153 -10.57 -17.97 -8.84
CA LYS A 153 -9.58 -18.50 -9.78
C LYS A 153 -8.23 -17.84 -9.60
N SER A 154 -7.18 -18.59 -9.86
CA SER A 154 -5.82 -18.06 -9.93
C SER A 154 -4.97 -18.91 -10.86
N GLU A 155 -4.04 -18.29 -11.57
CA GLU A 155 -3.08 -18.95 -12.46
C GLU A 155 -1.64 -18.65 -12.06
N LYS A 156 -0.75 -19.63 -12.30
CA LYS A 156 0.69 -19.42 -12.12
C LYS A 156 1.24 -18.71 -13.36
N LEU A 157 1.98 -17.64 -13.15
CA LEU A 157 2.69 -16.98 -14.24
C LEU A 157 3.96 -17.74 -14.59
N PRO A 158 4.23 -18.00 -15.90
CA PRO A 158 5.46 -18.63 -16.33
C PRO A 158 6.65 -17.67 -16.18
N GLY A 159 7.77 -18.19 -15.72
CA GLY A 159 9.06 -17.53 -15.78
C GLY A 159 9.34 -16.56 -14.65
N THR A 160 9.82 -17.08 -13.54
CA THR A 160 10.27 -16.28 -12.42
C THR A 160 11.71 -16.52 -12.06
N ILE A 161 12.37 -15.40 -11.95
CA ILE A 161 13.67 -15.25 -11.33
C ILE A 161 13.60 -15.86 -9.93
N ASN A 162 14.28 -16.99 -9.72
CA ASN A 162 14.55 -17.62 -8.43
C ASN A 162 13.35 -17.88 -7.49
N SER A 163 12.75 -19.05 -7.62
CA SER A 163 12.08 -19.88 -6.59
C SER A 163 10.78 -19.46 -5.91
N GLY A 164 10.17 -18.33 -6.18
CA GLY A 164 8.83 -18.05 -5.66
C GLY A 164 7.76 -18.27 -6.74
N SER A 165 6.69 -19.01 -6.46
CA SER A 165 5.58 -19.06 -7.42
C SER A 165 4.84 -17.72 -7.40
N ILE A 166 4.95 -16.95 -8.49
CA ILE A 166 4.09 -15.81 -8.71
C ILE A 166 2.75 -16.32 -9.23
N VAL A 167 1.68 -15.85 -8.62
CA VAL A 167 0.31 -16.23 -8.96
C VAL A 167 -0.49 -14.98 -9.24
N ARG A 168 -1.20 -14.95 -10.36
CA ARG A 168 -2.17 -13.92 -10.71
C ARG A 168 -3.59 -14.47 -10.52
N GLY A 169 -4.51 -13.63 -10.12
CA GLY A 169 -5.94 -13.93 -10.08
C GLY A 169 -6.76 -12.67 -9.93
N GLU A 170 -8.06 -12.83 -9.77
CA GLU A 170 -9.01 -11.74 -9.61
C GLU A 170 -9.51 -11.68 -8.19
N ILE A 171 -9.69 -10.46 -7.69
CA ILE A 171 -10.19 -10.19 -6.34
C ILE A 171 -11.69 -10.37 -6.33
N ALA A 172 -12.18 -11.23 -5.43
CA ALA A 172 -13.59 -11.36 -5.10
C ALA A 172 -13.94 -10.65 -3.78
N ALA A 173 -12.97 -10.55 -2.85
CA ALA A 173 -13.07 -9.75 -1.63
C ALA A 173 -11.67 -9.50 -1.04
N ILE A 174 -11.55 -8.43 -0.24
CA ILE A 174 -10.41 -8.17 0.63
C ILE A 174 -10.95 -7.92 2.04
N SER A 175 -10.51 -8.69 3.02
CA SER A 175 -11.05 -8.57 4.38
C SER A 175 -10.22 -9.32 5.42
N LYS A 176 -10.29 -8.87 6.68
CA LYS A 176 -9.91 -9.64 7.87
C LYS A 176 -10.94 -10.72 8.23
N LYS A 177 -12.18 -10.59 7.72
CA LYS A 177 -13.26 -11.56 7.95
C LYS A 177 -13.13 -12.74 7.01
N THR A 178 -13.50 -13.92 7.49
CA THR A 178 -13.52 -15.14 6.67
C THR A 178 -14.77 -15.21 5.81
N PHE A 179 -14.60 -15.70 4.57
CA PHE A 179 -15.69 -15.97 3.63
C PHE A 179 -15.72 -17.48 3.35
N PRO A 180 -16.72 -18.24 3.83
CA PRO A 180 -16.77 -19.70 3.69
C PRO A 180 -16.72 -20.22 2.25
N ASP A 181 -17.30 -19.44 1.32
CA ASP A 181 -17.41 -19.80 -0.10
C ASP A 181 -16.23 -19.31 -0.95
N LEU A 182 -15.29 -18.57 -0.38
CA LEU A 182 -14.12 -18.04 -1.07
C LEU A 182 -12.83 -18.61 -0.48
N SER A 183 -11.85 -18.86 -1.33
CA SER A 183 -10.53 -19.30 -0.87
C SER A 183 -9.57 -18.11 -0.72
N VAL A 184 -8.78 -18.13 0.35
CA VAL A 184 -7.66 -17.20 0.55
C VAL A 184 -6.65 -17.40 -0.57
N LYS A 185 -6.29 -16.30 -1.22
CA LYS A 185 -5.29 -16.26 -2.31
C LYS A 185 -3.96 -15.70 -1.87
N GLY A 186 -3.96 -14.85 -0.85
CA GLY A 186 -2.77 -14.24 -0.26
C GLY A 186 -3.15 -13.22 0.78
N GLU A 187 -2.13 -12.60 1.36
CA GLU A 187 -2.23 -11.51 2.31
C GLU A 187 -1.92 -10.17 1.61
N LEU A 188 -2.72 -9.16 1.87
CA LEU A 188 -2.53 -7.80 1.32
C LEU A 188 -1.22 -7.21 1.83
N VAL A 189 -0.41 -6.67 0.90
CA VAL A 189 0.90 -6.06 1.26
C VAL A 189 0.80 -4.55 1.50
N GLY A 190 -0.28 -3.89 1.06
CA GLY A 190 -0.38 -2.44 1.14
C GLY A 190 0.34 -1.70 -0.01
N ILE A 191 0.67 -2.39 -1.10
CA ILE A 191 1.25 -1.82 -2.32
C ILE A 191 0.37 -2.21 -3.50
N SER A 192 -0.03 -1.23 -4.32
CA SER A 192 -0.90 -1.47 -5.48
C SER A 192 -0.54 -0.55 -6.64
N LYS A 193 -0.85 -0.98 -7.85
CA LYS A 193 -0.89 -0.12 -9.04
C LYS A 193 -2.35 0.20 -9.33
N ILE A 194 -2.68 1.47 -9.44
CA ILE A 194 -4.04 1.99 -9.56
C ILE A 194 -4.12 2.90 -10.78
N SER A 195 -5.02 2.58 -11.70
CA SER A 195 -5.35 3.46 -12.81
C SER A 195 -6.26 4.61 -12.38
N LEU A 196 -6.22 5.73 -13.12
CA LEU A 196 -7.19 6.81 -12.91
C LEU A 196 -8.64 6.33 -13.09
N LYS A 197 -8.85 5.33 -13.95
CA LYS A 197 -10.19 4.74 -14.14
C LYS A 197 -10.65 4.04 -12.85
N LEU A 198 -9.81 3.22 -12.24
CA LEU A 198 -10.13 2.55 -10.98
C LEU A 198 -10.28 3.55 -9.83
N LEU A 199 -9.36 4.52 -9.74
CA LEU A 199 -9.45 5.61 -8.76
C LEU A 199 -10.80 6.34 -8.83
N ASN A 200 -11.23 6.71 -10.04
CA ASN A 200 -12.52 7.40 -10.22
C ASN A 200 -13.68 6.53 -9.74
N LEU A 201 -13.70 5.24 -10.07
CA LEU A 201 -14.73 4.32 -9.61
C LEU A 201 -14.74 4.18 -8.08
N MET A 202 -13.57 4.08 -7.44
CA MET A 202 -13.43 4.06 -5.98
C MET A 202 -13.94 5.36 -5.34
N CYS A 203 -13.57 6.50 -5.93
CA CYS A 203 -13.97 7.81 -5.44
C CYS A 203 -15.48 8.05 -5.57
N ASP A 204 -16.07 7.68 -6.72
CA ASP A 204 -17.51 7.79 -6.95
C ASP A 204 -18.30 6.91 -5.97
N TYR A 205 -17.80 5.69 -5.71
CA TYR A 205 -18.38 4.80 -4.70
C TYR A 205 -18.24 5.38 -3.30
N HIS A 206 -17.08 5.90 -2.94
CA HIS A 206 -16.85 6.52 -1.64
C HIS A 206 -17.76 7.73 -1.41
N GLU A 207 -17.85 8.63 -2.40
CA GLU A 207 -18.68 9.83 -2.34
C GLU A 207 -20.17 9.51 -2.17
N ALA A 208 -20.65 8.48 -2.89
CA ALA A 208 -22.05 8.01 -2.80
C ALA A 208 -22.41 7.40 -1.42
N HIS A 209 -21.43 7.00 -0.63
CA HIS A 209 -21.60 6.35 0.69
C HIS A 209 -20.90 7.12 1.81
N LEU A 210 -20.57 8.39 1.57
CA LEU A 210 -19.80 9.21 2.52
C LEU A 210 -20.72 9.71 3.64
N GLU A 211 -20.49 9.17 4.83
CA GLU A 211 -21.08 9.64 6.09
C GLU A 211 -19.97 9.69 7.15
N PHE A 212 -19.82 10.79 7.86
CA PHE A 212 -18.85 10.89 8.94
C PHE A 212 -19.45 10.51 10.30
N PRO A 213 -18.70 9.74 11.14
CA PRO A 213 -17.36 9.19 10.88
C PRO A 213 -17.36 8.08 9.80
N CYS A 214 -16.40 8.12 8.88
CA CYS A 214 -16.23 7.18 7.79
C CYS A 214 -14.94 6.38 7.93
N SER A 215 -14.97 5.27 8.64
CA SER A 215 -13.79 4.44 8.90
C SER A 215 -13.36 3.53 7.73
N ARG A 216 -14.03 3.62 6.57
CA ARG A 216 -13.76 2.75 5.43
C ARG A 216 -12.32 2.88 4.94
N HIS A 217 -11.66 1.74 4.78
CA HIS A 217 -10.34 1.62 4.19
C HIS A 217 -10.40 1.43 2.66
N TYR A 218 -9.30 1.71 1.95
CA TYR A 218 -9.28 1.63 0.48
C TYR A 218 -9.45 0.18 -0.02
N GLU A 219 -8.93 -0.80 0.69
CA GLU A 219 -9.08 -2.21 0.39
C GLU A 219 -10.52 -2.70 0.59
N GLU A 220 -11.26 -2.15 1.55
CA GLU A 220 -12.69 -2.40 1.71
C GLU A 220 -13.47 -1.82 0.54
N CYS A 221 -13.10 -0.63 0.05
CA CYS A 221 -13.69 -0.04 -1.14
C CYS A 221 -13.42 -0.91 -2.39
N ILE A 222 -12.21 -1.44 -2.56
CA ILE A 222 -11.88 -2.40 -3.63
C ILE A 222 -12.79 -3.63 -3.52
N SER A 223 -12.97 -4.18 -2.32
CA SER A 223 -13.86 -5.31 -2.06
C SER A 223 -15.31 -5.02 -2.45
N ASP A 224 -15.82 -3.82 -2.14
CA ASP A 224 -17.19 -3.42 -2.45
C ASP A 224 -17.46 -3.24 -3.96
N ILE A 225 -16.43 -2.85 -4.73
CA ILE A 225 -16.56 -2.57 -6.17
C ILE A 225 -16.08 -3.69 -7.09
N CYS A 226 -15.40 -4.73 -6.58
CA CYS A 226 -14.82 -5.80 -7.40
C CYS A 226 -15.88 -6.57 -8.23
N SER A 227 -17.16 -6.55 -7.83
CA SER A 227 -18.25 -7.07 -8.64
C SER A 227 -18.60 -6.22 -9.88
N LYS A 228 -18.13 -4.97 -9.93
CA LYS A 228 -18.40 -4.00 -11.02
C LYS A 228 -17.24 -3.89 -12.02
N THR A 229 -16.05 -4.31 -11.62
CA THR A 229 -14.84 -4.26 -12.45
C THR A 229 -13.85 -5.33 -11.99
N GLU A 230 -13.17 -5.94 -12.95
CA GLU A 230 -12.10 -6.90 -12.65
C GLU A 230 -10.90 -6.16 -12.06
N ILE A 231 -10.47 -6.56 -10.86
CA ILE A 231 -9.29 -6.02 -10.19
C ILE A 231 -8.35 -7.20 -9.91
N PRO A 232 -7.23 -7.29 -10.62
CA PRO A 232 -6.30 -8.39 -10.42
C PRO A 232 -5.48 -8.23 -9.14
N PHE A 233 -5.09 -9.36 -8.54
CA PHE A 233 -4.00 -9.43 -7.57
C PHE A 233 -2.79 -10.16 -8.17
N LEU A 234 -1.61 -9.81 -7.66
CA LEU A 234 -0.37 -10.50 -7.94
C LEU A 234 0.21 -11.01 -6.62
N ARG A 235 0.28 -12.34 -6.42
CA ARG A 235 0.86 -12.92 -5.22
C ARG A 235 2.31 -13.32 -5.45
N VAL A 236 3.22 -12.72 -4.67
CA VAL A 236 4.62 -13.13 -4.52
C VAL A 236 4.73 -13.88 -3.18
N ARG A 237 4.70 -15.23 -3.24
CA ARG A 237 4.51 -16.08 -2.05
C ARG A 237 5.56 -15.90 -0.96
N ASP A 238 6.79 -15.69 -1.33
CA ASP A 238 7.97 -15.60 -0.46
C ASP A 238 8.45 -14.15 -0.25
N LEU A 239 7.59 -13.17 -0.54
CA LEU A 239 7.91 -11.77 -0.34
C LEU A 239 8.25 -11.48 1.14
N VAL A 240 9.36 -10.80 1.35
CA VAL A 240 9.81 -10.40 2.69
C VAL A 240 9.29 -8.99 2.97
N TRP A 241 8.36 -8.90 3.90
CA TRP A 241 7.74 -7.64 4.28
C TRP A 241 7.04 -7.72 5.63
N THR A 242 6.67 -6.59 6.17
CA THR A 242 5.72 -6.44 7.29
C THR A 242 5.14 -5.03 7.31
N GLU A 243 3.91 -4.87 7.77
CA GLU A 243 3.42 -3.62 8.31
C GLU A 243 3.83 -3.49 9.79
N ILE A 244 3.86 -2.27 10.31
CA ILE A 244 4.22 -2.02 11.71
C ILE A 244 3.09 -1.26 12.39
N ASP A 245 2.22 -1.99 13.04
CA ASP A 245 1.01 -1.50 13.68
C ASP A 245 1.10 -1.42 15.21
N ASP A 246 1.92 -2.29 15.81
CA ASP A 246 2.11 -2.40 17.25
C ASP A 246 3.54 -2.83 17.62
N GLN A 247 3.79 -3.03 18.92
CA GLN A 247 5.10 -3.45 19.44
C GLN A 247 5.52 -4.83 18.92
N SER A 248 4.60 -5.77 18.73
CA SER A 248 4.94 -7.12 18.26
C SER A 248 5.39 -7.10 16.80
N HIS A 249 4.73 -6.27 15.96
CA HIS A 249 5.15 -6.03 14.57
C HIS A 249 6.51 -5.32 14.50
N TYR A 250 6.77 -4.36 15.39
CA TYR A 250 8.08 -3.70 15.45
C TYR A 250 9.19 -4.69 15.85
N ASP A 251 8.97 -5.49 16.86
CA ASP A 251 9.92 -6.52 17.30
C ASP A 251 10.19 -7.55 16.20
N ARG A 252 9.14 -7.98 15.49
CA ARG A 252 9.26 -8.88 14.34
C ARG A 252 10.02 -8.21 13.18
N ALA A 253 9.76 -6.95 12.90
CA ALA A 253 10.46 -6.20 11.88
C ALA A 253 11.99 -6.22 12.13
N LEU A 254 12.42 -5.97 13.36
CA LEU A 254 13.86 -5.99 13.73
C LEU A 254 14.48 -7.38 13.70
N LYS A 255 13.77 -8.39 14.22
CA LYS A 255 14.35 -9.73 14.45
C LYS A 255 14.28 -10.64 13.23
N GLU A 256 13.22 -10.52 12.41
CA GLU A 256 12.90 -11.51 11.38
C GLU A 256 12.91 -10.92 9.96
N ILE A 257 12.45 -9.68 9.79
CA ILE A 257 12.28 -9.07 8.47
C ILE A 257 13.55 -8.37 8.03
N LEU A 258 14.03 -7.42 8.82
CA LEU A 258 15.20 -6.61 8.49
C LEU A 258 16.44 -7.42 8.09
N PRO A 259 16.80 -8.53 8.77
CA PRO A 259 17.95 -9.36 8.36
C PRO A 259 17.79 -10.04 6.99
N ARG A 260 16.57 -10.05 6.43
CA ARG A 260 16.23 -10.69 5.15
C ARG A 260 16.02 -9.70 4.00
N LEU A 261 16.09 -8.39 4.28
CA LEU A 261 15.87 -7.32 3.28
C LEU A 261 17.13 -7.03 2.43
N ILE A 262 18.05 -7.97 2.35
CA ILE A 262 19.32 -7.82 1.63
C ILE A 262 19.14 -7.89 0.13
#